data_6ac084348f904d4d211effcc9bb6280c
#
_entry.id   6ac084348f904d4d211effcc9bb6280c
#
_cell.length_a   1.000
_cell.length_b   1.000
_cell.length_c   1.000
_cell.angle_alpha   90.00
_cell.angle_beta   90.00
_cell.angle_gamma   90.00
#
_symmetry.space_group_name_H-M   'P 1'
#
loop_
_entity.id
_entity.type
_entity.pdbx_description
1 polymer ?
#
loop_
_entity_poly.entity_id
_entity_poly.type
_entity_poly.pdbx_seq_one_letter_code
_entity_poly.pdbx_strand_id
1 'polypeptide(L)'
;MKVVICSNLDNGKGLERDYRLLRGLLEGMGHEVRGLHFERDARHPPKNSADLLIFLEVCRPAFFGVAPRRWMLPNPEWWNAEDNGHLDAFEAVLCKTRDARRLFAPLVGHRAVLTGFLSEDRYLPGQRVRREFLHTPGGSIVKGTKAVLDAWHRYGIKYRLTVVSTLRPPAPRTSYVAWATRLPEVPYRHHQNGHAFHLCPSEYEGWGHHLHEGLSVGACVVTTDAPPMNDVSGVALRIPPAEHGTQRLATTARVSPEGVRDAVERCLALSDAELARIGEEARAAFHDQREGFAAVLESML
;
A
#
# COMPACT_ATOMS: atom_id res chain seq x y z
N MET A 1 -20.28 -13.20 -13.66
CA MET A 1 -19.41 -14.36 -13.42
C MET A 1 -19.38 -14.70 -11.94
N LYS A 2 -19.03 -15.96 -11.60
CA LYS A 2 -18.69 -16.37 -10.24
C LYS A 2 -17.18 -16.24 -10.05
N VAL A 3 -16.76 -15.41 -9.12
CA VAL A 3 -15.34 -15.14 -8.82
C VAL A 3 -15.01 -15.62 -7.41
N VAL A 4 -13.91 -16.31 -7.27
CA VAL A 4 -13.37 -16.70 -5.96
C VAL A 4 -12.06 -15.96 -5.72
N ILE A 5 -11.91 -15.35 -4.56
CA ILE A 5 -10.66 -14.72 -4.13
C ILE A 5 -10.05 -15.56 -3.01
N CYS A 6 -8.87 -16.11 -3.25
CA CYS A 6 -8.09 -16.89 -2.27
C CYS A 6 -7.09 -15.98 -1.57
N SER A 7 -7.24 -15.79 -0.25
CA SER A 7 -6.42 -14.90 0.56
C SER A 7 -6.45 -15.26 2.04
N ASN A 8 -5.72 -14.52 2.86
CA ASN A 8 -5.96 -14.43 4.30
C ASN A 8 -7.07 -13.39 4.54
N LEU A 9 -8.28 -13.85 4.86
CA LEU A 9 -9.49 -13.04 4.85
C LEU A 9 -9.72 -12.21 6.10
N ASP A 10 -8.99 -12.50 7.20
CA ASP A 10 -9.29 -11.99 8.55
C ASP A 10 -8.02 -11.74 9.40
N ASN A 11 -6.92 -11.33 8.77
CA ASN A 11 -5.66 -11.10 9.47
C ASN A 11 -5.53 -9.72 10.13
N GLY A 12 -6.51 -8.85 9.96
CA GLY A 12 -6.48 -7.47 10.47
C GLY A 12 -5.42 -6.58 9.81
N LYS A 13 -4.87 -7.00 8.64
CA LYS A 13 -3.74 -6.35 7.96
C LYS A 13 -4.05 -6.04 6.48
N GLY A 14 -3.00 -5.79 5.70
CA GLY A 14 -3.09 -5.40 4.30
C GLY A 14 -3.87 -6.38 3.42
N LEU A 15 -3.64 -7.68 3.56
CA LEU A 15 -4.32 -8.69 2.74
C LEU A 15 -5.84 -8.76 2.93
N GLU A 16 -6.31 -8.61 4.17
CA GLU A 16 -7.76 -8.51 4.42
C GLU A 16 -8.33 -7.25 3.78
N ARG A 17 -7.58 -6.13 3.81
CA ARG A 17 -7.98 -4.90 3.13
C ARG A 17 -8.00 -5.09 1.62
N ASP A 18 -6.95 -5.69 1.04
CA ASP A 18 -6.90 -6.04 -0.38
C ASP A 18 -8.11 -6.88 -0.80
N TYR A 19 -8.42 -7.91 -0.02
CA TYR A 19 -9.59 -8.76 -0.26
C TYR A 19 -10.89 -7.96 -0.27
N ARG A 20 -11.14 -7.14 0.76
CA ARG A 20 -12.38 -6.35 0.88
C ARG A 20 -12.54 -5.35 -0.27
N LEU A 21 -11.46 -4.67 -0.65
CA LEU A 21 -11.47 -3.70 -1.73
C LEU A 21 -11.73 -4.35 -3.09
N LEU A 22 -11.01 -5.44 -3.40
CA LEU A 22 -11.18 -6.16 -4.66
C LEU A 22 -12.57 -6.80 -4.74
N ARG A 23 -13.03 -7.41 -3.65
CA ARG A 23 -14.39 -7.96 -3.56
C ARG A 23 -15.44 -6.89 -3.84
N GLY A 24 -15.37 -5.74 -3.15
CA GLY A 24 -16.34 -4.67 -3.33
C GLY A 24 -16.36 -4.10 -4.75
N LEU A 25 -15.19 -4.01 -5.41
CA LEU A 25 -15.13 -3.60 -6.82
C LEU A 25 -15.80 -4.62 -7.74
N LEU A 26 -15.49 -5.90 -7.62
CA LEU A 26 -16.05 -6.96 -8.46
C LEU A 26 -17.56 -7.13 -8.23
N GLU A 27 -18.03 -7.03 -6.99
CA GLU A 27 -19.48 -7.02 -6.68
C GLU A 27 -20.17 -5.79 -7.29
N GLY A 28 -19.51 -4.61 -7.27
CA GLY A 28 -19.98 -3.39 -7.93
C GLY A 28 -20.08 -3.52 -9.46
N MET A 29 -19.26 -4.38 -10.08
CA MET A 29 -19.32 -4.74 -11.50
C MET A 29 -20.36 -5.83 -11.80
N GLY A 30 -21.13 -6.29 -10.81
CA GLY A 30 -22.20 -7.27 -10.99
C GLY A 30 -21.74 -8.75 -10.94
N HIS A 31 -20.57 -9.03 -10.37
CA HIS A 31 -20.08 -10.40 -10.19
C HIS A 31 -20.47 -10.98 -8.84
N GLU A 32 -20.70 -12.29 -8.79
CA GLU A 32 -20.86 -13.04 -7.54
C GLU A 32 -19.48 -13.36 -6.97
N VAL A 33 -19.11 -12.78 -5.81
CA VAL A 33 -17.77 -12.92 -5.25
C VAL A 33 -17.77 -13.66 -3.93
N ARG A 34 -16.90 -14.67 -3.80
CA ARG A 34 -16.69 -15.45 -2.58
C ARG A 34 -15.21 -15.45 -2.18
N GLY A 35 -14.95 -15.38 -0.88
CA GLY A 35 -13.60 -15.58 -0.33
C GLY A 35 -13.33 -17.05 0.00
N LEU A 36 -12.08 -17.49 -0.19
CA LEU A 36 -11.51 -18.70 0.35
C LEU A 36 -10.28 -18.36 1.17
N HIS A 37 -10.23 -18.83 2.40
CA HIS A 37 -9.07 -18.67 3.26
C HIS A 37 -8.01 -19.72 2.92
N PHE A 38 -6.82 -19.31 2.49
CA PHE A 38 -5.80 -20.19 1.92
C PHE A 38 -5.26 -21.28 2.86
N GLU A 39 -5.50 -21.19 4.17
CA GLU A 39 -5.13 -22.23 5.16
C GLU A 39 -6.34 -23.04 5.60
N ARG A 40 -7.43 -22.39 6.04
CA ARG A 40 -8.62 -23.07 6.59
C ARG A 40 -9.31 -23.94 5.57
N ASP A 41 -9.45 -23.43 4.34
CA ASP A 41 -10.20 -24.12 3.29
C ASP A 41 -9.33 -25.08 2.45
N ALA A 42 -8.00 -25.15 2.72
CA ALA A 42 -7.06 -25.97 1.95
C ALA A 42 -7.30 -27.49 2.09
N ARG A 43 -7.95 -27.93 3.16
CA ARG A 43 -8.21 -29.37 3.38
C ARG A 43 -9.29 -29.92 2.45
N HIS A 44 -10.27 -29.10 2.09
CA HIS A 44 -11.42 -29.47 1.26
C HIS A 44 -11.74 -28.35 0.26
N PRO A 45 -10.83 -28.07 -0.70
CA PRO A 45 -11.08 -27.00 -1.66
C PRO A 45 -12.24 -27.38 -2.57
N PRO A 46 -13.21 -26.47 -2.79
CA PRO A 46 -14.31 -26.73 -3.71
C PRO A 46 -13.77 -26.88 -5.13
N LYS A 47 -14.33 -27.78 -5.93
CA LYS A 47 -13.95 -27.98 -7.33
C LYS A 47 -14.99 -27.39 -8.27
N ASN A 48 -14.55 -26.81 -9.39
CA ASN A 48 -15.41 -26.26 -10.45
C ASN A 48 -16.55 -25.38 -9.90
N SER A 49 -16.24 -24.55 -8.91
CA SER A 49 -17.24 -23.79 -8.17
C SER A 49 -17.28 -22.30 -8.56
N ALA A 50 -16.39 -21.89 -9.46
CA ALA A 50 -16.29 -20.53 -9.97
C ALA A 50 -15.78 -20.50 -11.42
N ASP A 51 -15.96 -19.37 -12.09
CA ASP A 51 -15.44 -19.10 -13.43
C ASP A 51 -13.99 -18.60 -13.38
N LEU A 52 -13.66 -17.85 -12.32
CA LEU A 52 -12.33 -17.24 -12.09
C LEU A 52 -11.90 -17.41 -10.64
N LEU A 53 -10.64 -17.79 -10.43
CA LEU A 53 -9.97 -17.80 -9.14
C LEU A 53 -8.85 -16.77 -9.13
N ILE A 54 -8.89 -15.85 -8.16
CA ILE A 54 -7.87 -14.82 -7.96
C ILE A 54 -7.12 -15.10 -6.66
N PHE A 55 -5.79 -15.24 -6.75
CA PHE A 55 -4.93 -15.37 -5.57
C PHE A 55 -4.35 -14.01 -5.18
N LEU A 56 -4.43 -13.67 -3.90
CA LEU A 56 -3.74 -12.52 -3.34
C LEU A 56 -2.50 -12.97 -2.57
N GLU A 57 -1.34 -12.49 -3.00
CA GLU A 57 0.00 -12.68 -2.41
C GLU A 57 0.52 -14.12 -2.45
N VAL A 58 -0.27 -15.11 -2.10
CA VAL A 58 0.19 -16.48 -1.86
C VAL A 58 -0.38 -17.44 -2.90
N CYS A 59 0.49 -18.14 -3.64
CA CYS A 59 0.10 -19.24 -4.50
C CYS A 59 -0.22 -20.49 -3.66
N ARG A 60 -1.35 -21.15 -3.95
CA ARG A 60 -1.79 -22.39 -3.28
C ARG A 60 -2.32 -23.39 -4.30
N PRO A 61 -1.48 -24.30 -4.82
CA PRO A 61 -1.87 -25.28 -5.86
C PRO A 61 -3.07 -26.13 -5.50
N ALA A 62 -3.31 -26.39 -4.21
CA ALA A 62 -4.49 -27.14 -3.74
C ALA A 62 -5.82 -26.53 -4.24
N PHE A 63 -5.85 -25.23 -4.53
CA PHE A 63 -7.06 -24.55 -5.01
C PHE A 63 -7.16 -24.44 -6.53
N PHE A 64 -6.20 -24.94 -7.32
CA PHE A 64 -6.23 -24.81 -8.78
C PHE A 64 -7.47 -25.46 -9.43
N GLY A 65 -8.08 -26.42 -8.77
CA GLY A 65 -9.32 -27.05 -9.22
C GLY A 65 -10.61 -26.23 -8.96
N VAL A 66 -10.52 -25.06 -8.31
CA VAL A 66 -11.69 -24.22 -7.97
C VAL A 66 -12.32 -23.59 -9.22
N ALA A 67 -11.46 -23.13 -10.14
CA ALA A 67 -11.89 -22.49 -11.39
C ALA A 67 -10.91 -22.79 -12.55
N PRO A 68 -11.40 -22.79 -13.81
CA PRO A 68 -10.54 -22.96 -14.98
C PRO A 68 -9.61 -21.77 -15.23
N ARG A 69 -10.12 -20.53 -15.05
CA ARG A 69 -9.34 -19.29 -15.16
C ARG A 69 -8.70 -18.96 -13.81
N ARG A 70 -7.44 -18.56 -13.81
CA ARG A 70 -6.70 -18.25 -12.59
C ARG A 70 -5.83 -17.01 -12.79
N TRP A 71 -5.92 -16.06 -11.86
CA TRP A 71 -5.08 -14.87 -11.82
C TRP A 71 -4.31 -14.84 -10.51
N MET A 72 -3.10 -14.26 -10.55
CA MET A 72 -2.25 -14.06 -9.39
C MET A 72 -2.00 -12.56 -9.20
N LEU A 73 -2.24 -12.02 -8.00
CA LEU A 73 -1.81 -10.69 -7.55
C LEU A 73 -0.67 -10.86 -6.53
N PRO A 74 0.58 -10.94 -6.95
CA PRO A 74 1.70 -11.14 -6.05
C PRO A 74 2.12 -9.84 -5.36
N ASN A 75 2.72 -9.99 -4.18
CA ASN A 75 3.55 -8.97 -3.56
C ASN A 75 5.01 -9.45 -3.64
N PRO A 76 5.90 -8.75 -4.37
CA PRO A 76 7.28 -9.22 -4.62
C PRO A 76 8.06 -9.51 -3.34
N GLU A 77 7.84 -8.73 -2.29
CA GLU A 77 8.51 -8.86 -0.99
C GLU A 77 8.07 -10.11 -0.19
N TRP A 78 6.97 -10.75 -0.60
CA TRP A 78 6.46 -11.99 -0.01
C TRP A 78 6.48 -13.18 -0.96
N TRP A 79 6.89 -12.99 -2.22
CA TRP A 79 6.93 -14.05 -3.22
C TRP A 79 8.00 -15.10 -2.89
N ASN A 80 7.63 -16.38 -2.88
CA ASN A 80 8.58 -17.48 -2.76
C ASN A 80 9.09 -17.90 -4.13
N ALA A 81 10.40 -18.06 -4.28
CA ALA A 81 10.99 -18.54 -5.54
C ALA A 81 10.51 -19.96 -5.92
N GLU A 82 10.15 -20.78 -4.93
CA GLU A 82 9.59 -22.12 -5.13
C GLU A 82 8.26 -22.07 -5.90
N ASP A 83 7.49 -20.99 -5.76
CA ASP A 83 6.22 -20.79 -6.45
C ASP A 83 6.40 -20.47 -7.95
N ASN A 84 7.64 -20.22 -8.43
CA ASN A 84 7.90 -20.00 -9.86
C ASN A 84 7.47 -21.20 -10.72
N GLY A 85 7.59 -22.43 -10.20
CA GLY A 85 7.13 -23.64 -10.88
C GLY A 85 5.61 -23.72 -11.11
N HIS A 86 4.83 -22.86 -10.46
CA HIS A 86 3.38 -22.82 -10.60
C HIS A 86 2.87 -21.65 -11.47
N LEU A 87 3.76 -20.77 -11.93
CA LEU A 87 3.37 -19.58 -12.69
C LEU A 87 2.65 -19.88 -14.01
N ASP A 88 2.91 -21.06 -14.62
CA ASP A 88 2.23 -21.48 -15.85
C ASP A 88 0.75 -21.86 -15.63
N ALA A 89 0.35 -22.06 -14.39
CA ALA A 89 -1.05 -22.31 -14.06
C ALA A 89 -1.91 -21.04 -14.12
N PHE A 90 -1.31 -19.84 -14.21
CA PHE A 90 -2.02 -18.57 -14.23
C PHE A 90 -2.16 -18.00 -15.63
N GLU A 91 -3.37 -17.59 -15.98
CA GLU A 91 -3.70 -16.85 -17.21
C GLU A 91 -3.05 -15.45 -17.18
N ALA A 92 -3.03 -14.80 -16.00
CA ALA A 92 -2.43 -13.50 -15.80
C ALA A 92 -1.79 -13.36 -14.41
N VAL A 93 -0.71 -12.60 -14.35
CA VAL A 93 -0.06 -12.11 -13.12
C VAL A 93 -0.27 -10.61 -13.05
N LEU A 94 -1.17 -10.18 -12.16
CA LEU A 94 -1.61 -8.81 -12.03
C LEU A 94 -0.66 -8.03 -11.13
N CYS A 95 0.14 -7.19 -11.74
CA CYS A 95 1.19 -6.44 -11.07
C CYS A 95 0.65 -5.09 -10.58
N LYS A 96 0.61 -4.90 -9.27
CA LYS A 96 0.13 -3.66 -8.64
C LYS A 96 0.98 -2.44 -8.98
N THR A 97 2.28 -2.63 -9.25
CA THR A 97 3.26 -1.57 -9.49
C THR A 97 4.11 -1.86 -10.73
N ARG A 98 4.74 -0.83 -11.28
CA ARG A 98 5.72 -0.99 -12.38
C ARG A 98 6.88 -1.87 -11.95
N ASP A 99 7.33 -1.74 -10.70
CA ASP A 99 8.39 -2.58 -10.15
C ASP A 99 7.97 -4.04 -10.08
N ALA A 100 6.77 -4.36 -9.59
CA ALA A 100 6.25 -5.73 -9.62
C ALA A 100 6.21 -6.29 -11.04
N ARG A 101 5.74 -5.51 -12.03
CA ARG A 101 5.77 -5.94 -13.44
C ARG A 101 7.19 -6.18 -13.94
N ARG A 102 8.14 -5.32 -13.62
CA ARG A 102 9.57 -5.48 -13.98
C ARG A 102 10.13 -6.80 -13.43
N LEU A 103 9.76 -7.18 -12.22
CA LEU A 103 10.23 -8.39 -11.54
C LEU A 103 9.56 -9.67 -12.08
N PHE A 104 8.25 -9.62 -12.41
CA PHE A 104 7.53 -10.80 -12.89
C PHE A 104 7.57 -10.98 -14.40
N ALA A 105 7.77 -9.94 -15.21
CA ALA A 105 7.82 -10.06 -16.66
C ALA A 105 8.89 -11.05 -17.19
N PRO A 106 10.09 -11.15 -16.61
CA PRO A 106 11.06 -12.19 -17.00
C PRO A 106 10.58 -13.62 -16.73
N LEU A 107 9.67 -13.82 -15.78
CA LEU A 107 9.17 -15.13 -15.36
C LEU A 107 7.94 -15.58 -16.17
N VAL A 108 7.08 -14.65 -16.59
CA VAL A 108 5.78 -14.97 -17.19
C VAL A 108 5.50 -14.28 -18.53
N GLY A 109 6.43 -13.47 -19.02
CA GLY A 109 6.28 -12.75 -20.29
C GLY A 109 5.12 -11.76 -20.30
N HIS A 110 4.32 -11.80 -21.37
CA HIS A 110 3.17 -10.95 -21.59
C HIS A 110 2.04 -11.13 -20.54
N ARG A 111 2.04 -12.23 -19.80
CA ARG A 111 1.08 -12.47 -18.72
C ARG A 111 1.30 -11.56 -17.49
N ALA A 112 2.45 -10.89 -17.39
CA ALA A 112 2.69 -9.84 -16.39
C ALA A 112 1.97 -8.54 -16.79
N VAL A 113 0.78 -8.34 -16.27
CA VAL A 113 -0.08 -7.17 -16.59
C VAL A 113 0.08 -6.11 -15.50
N LEU A 114 0.41 -4.88 -15.89
CA LEU A 114 0.39 -3.76 -14.94
C LEU A 114 -1.06 -3.30 -14.76
N THR A 115 -1.58 -3.54 -13.58
CA THR A 115 -2.97 -3.19 -13.26
C THR A 115 -3.10 -1.99 -12.34
N GLY A 116 -2.11 -1.72 -11.48
CA GLY A 116 -2.35 -0.91 -10.31
C GLY A 116 -3.12 -1.69 -9.25
N PHE A 117 -3.68 -0.97 -8.29
CA PHE A 117 -4.60 -1.53 -7.29
C PHE A 117 -5.46 -0.43 -6.64
N LEU A 118 -6.26 -0.80 -5.65
CA LEU A 118 -7.19 0.07 -4.93
C LEU A 118 -6.67 0.44 -3.55
N SER A 119 -7.09 1.62 -3.07
CA SER A 119 -7.09 1.99 -1.65
C SER A 119 -8.41 2.68 -1.31
N GLU A 120 -8.71 2.77 -0.02
CA GLU A 120 -9.92 3.46 0.45
C GLU A 120 -9.78 4.98 0.25
N ASP A 121 -10.82 5.64 -0.23
CA ASP A 121 -10.92 7.10 -0.19
C ASP A 121 -11.22 7.54 1.25
N ARG A 122 -10.24 8.20 1.85
CA ARG A 122 -10.27 8.67 3.25
C ARG A 122 -10.72 10.11 3.37
N TYR A 123 -11.01 10.79 2.27
CA TYR A 123 -11.33 12.21 2.27
C TYR A 123 -12.58 12.55 3.11
N LEU A 124 -12.46 13.60 3.91
CA LEU A 124 -13.54 14.22 4.67
C LEU A 124 -13.61 15.71 4.29
N PRO A 125 -14.69 16.18 3.69
CA PRO A 125 -14.82 17.58 3.34
C PRO A 125 -14.87 18.49 4.59
N GLY A 126 -14.38 19.72 4.44
CA GLY A 126 -14.48 20.76 5.48
C GLY A 126 -13.56 20.56 6.69
N GLN A 127 -12.60 19.66 6.64
CA GLN A 127 -11.62 19.50 7.72
C GLN A 127 -10.58 20.61 7.69
N ARG A 128 -10.26 21.14 8.88
CA ARG A 128 -9.17 22.13 9.03
C ARG A 128 -7.82 21.40 8.97
N VAL A 129 -7.07 21.65 7.92
CA VAL A 129 -5.72 21.11 7.74
C VAL A 129 -4.70 21.93 8.55
N ARG A 130 -3.85 21.27 9.30
CA ARG A 130 -2.76 21.87 10.07
C ARG A 130 -1.41 21.51 9.42
N ARG A 131 -0.46 22.43 9.46
CA ARG A 131 0.93 22.20 9.00
C ARG A 131 1.68 21.32 10.01
N GLU A 132 1.15 20.13 10.25
CA GLU A 132 1.68 19.10 11.14
C GLU A 132 1.95 17.82 10.36
N PHE A 133 2.72 16.92 10.95
CA PHE A 133 3.16 15.68 10.34
C PHE A 133 2.39 14.48 10.89
N LEU A 134 2.01 13.57 9.99
CA LEU A 134 1.40 12.29 10.32
C LEU A 134 2.28 11.15 9.82
N HIS A 135 2.47 10.13 10.66
CA HIS A 135 3.12 8.87 10.29
C HIS A 135 2.24 7.71 10.75
N THR A 136 1.82 6.84 9.82
CA THR A 136 0.85 5.77 10.08
C THR A 136 1.41 4.40 9.73
N PRO A 137 2.47 3.91 10.43
CA PRO A 137 3.10 2.63 10.14
C PRO A 137 2.23 1.41 10.52
N GLY A 138 1.15 1.61 11.28
CA GLY A 138 0.36 0.51 11.81
C GLY A 138 1.20 -0.43 12.69
N GLY A 139 1.19 -1.74 12.38
CA GLY A 139 2.00 -2.75 13.06
C GLY A 139 3.27 -3.15 12.31
N SER A 140 3.70 -2.37 11.29
CA SER A 140 4.84 -2.73 10.45
C SER A 140 6.13 -2.04 10.93
N ILE A 141 7.23 -2.81 10.99
CA ILE A 141 8.57 -2.30 11.35
C ILE A 141 9.33 -1.72 10.15
N VAL A 142 8.86 -1.99 8.92
CA VAL A 142 9.53 -1.60 7.67
C VAL A 142 8.99 -0.30 7.06
N LYS A 143 8.27 0.50 7.85
CA LYS A 143 7.70 1.78 7.42
C LYS A 143 8.60 2.99 7.72
N GLY A 144 9.88 2.76 8.04
CA GLY A 144 10.85 3.81 8.33
C GLY A 144 10.61 4.56 9.64
N THR A 145 9.78 4.04 10.55
CA THR A 145 9.43 4.69 11.82
C THR A 145 10.65 5.08 12.64
N LYS A 146 11.69 4.21 12.64
CA LYS A 146 12.92 4.51 13.38
C LYS A 146 13.61 5.76 12.85
N ALA A 147 13.77 5.88 11.54
CA ALA A 147 14.40 7.06 10.91
C ALA A 147 13.60 8.34 11.17
N VAL A 148 12.27 8.26 11.10
CA VAL A 148 11.38 9.39 11.44
C VAL A 148 11.58 9.84 12.88
N LEU A 149 11.52 8.95 13.85
CA LEU A 149 11.67 9.30 15.27
C LEU A 149 13.07 9.77 15.60
N ASP A 150 14.08 9.13 15.04
CA ASP A 150 15.49 9.54 15.20
C ASP A 150 15.70 10.97 14.65
N ALA A 151 15.04 11.35 13.56
CA ALA A 151 15.10 12.70 13.02
C ALA A 151 14.55 13.73 14.02
N TRP A 152 13.36 13.49 14.57
CA TRP A 152 12.79 14.38 15.60
C TRP A 152 13.67 14.52 16.84
N HIS A 153 14.26 13.40 17.27
CA HIS A 153 15.11 13.40 18.45
C HIS A 153 16.49 14.06 18.22
N ARG A 154 17.21 13.63 17.16
CA ARG A 154 18.59 14.08 16.92
C ARG A 154 18.68 15.54 16.48
N TYR A 155 17.73 15.99 15.67
CA TYR A 155 17.76 17.36 15.11
C TYR A 155 16.83 18.34 15.84
N GLY A 156 16.17 17.89 16.93
CA GLY A 156 15.31 18.75 17.75
C GLY A 156 14.17 19.40 16.97
N ILE A 157 13.54 18.66 16.05
CA ILE A 157 12.45 19.17 15.22
C ILE A 157 11.28 19.62 16.09
N LYS A 158 10.94 20.92 16.04
CA LYS A 158 9.92 21.57 16.88
C LYS A 158 8.52 21.62 16.25
N TYR A 159 8.24 20.74 15.30
CA TYR A 159 6.94 20.61 14.65
C TYR A 159 6.25 19.34 15.12
N ARG A 160 4.92 19.39 15.25
CA ARG A 160 4.15 18.26 15.76
C ARG A 160 4.17 17.11 14.77
N LEU A 161 4.52 15.93 15.26
CA LEU A 161 4.41 14.64 14.61
C LEU A 161 3.40 13.79 15.37
N THR A 162 2.37 13.33 14.69
CA THR A 162 1.46 12.29 15.20
C THR A 162 1.86 10.96 14.58
N VAL A 163 2.15 9.96 15.43
CA VAL A 163 2.42 8.58 15.00
C VAL A 163 1.27 7.70 15.42
N VAL A 164 0.65 7.00 14.46
CA VAL A 164 -0.42 6.03 14.73
C VAL A 164 0.12 4.63 14.47
N SER A 165 0.41 3.89 15.55
CA SER A 165 1.04 2.58 15.46
C SER A 165 0.55 1.63 16.54
N THR A 166 0.43 0.34 16.19
CA THR A 166 0.16 -0.74 17.15
C THR A 166 1.41 -1.25 17.85
N LEU A 167 2.58 -0.82 17.40
CA LEU A 167 3.85 -1.14 18.05
C LEU A 167 4.04 -0.30 19.32
N ARG A 168 4.88 -0.79 20.22
CA ARG A 168 5.28 -0.01 21.40
C ARG A 168 6.13 1.19 20.97
N PRO A 169 5.84 2.41 21.46
CA PRO A 169 6.69 3.55 21.14
C PRO A 169 8.09 3.37 21.71
N PRO A 170 9.13 3.59 20.90
CA PRO A 170 10.51 3.58 21.39
C PRO A 170 10.75 4.77 22.34
N ALA A 171 11.67 4.61 23.29
CA ALA A 171 12.23 5.70 24.10
C ALA A 171 13.53 6.22 23.43
N PRO A 172 13.91 7.51 23.59
CA PRO A 172 13.21 8.57 24.28
C PRO A 172 12.13 9.24 23.39
N ARG A 173 11.18 9.92 24.04
CA ARG A 173 10.15 10.72 23.37
C ARG A 173 10.47 12.21 23.49
N THR A 174 10.18 12.97 22.46
CA THR A 174 10.18 14.43 22.52
C THR A 174 8.76 14.92 22.76
N SER A 175 8.58 16.13 23.30
CA SER A 175 7.25 16.75 23.51
C SER A 175 6.51 17.02 22.19
N TYR A 176 7.21 17.00 21.07
CA TYR A 176 6.65 17.23 19.73
C TYR A 176 6.11 15.95 19.08
N VAL A 177 6.35 14.77 19.66
CA VAL A 177 5.87 13.49 19.12
C VAL A 177 4.71 12.97 19.95
N ALA A 178 3.52 12.97 19.36
CA ALA A 178 2.35 12.31 19.90
C ALA A 178 2.26 10.87 19.34
N TRP A 179 1.99 9.92 20.22
CA TRP A 179 1.81 8.52 19.85
C TRP A 179 0.41 8.04 20.18
N ALA A 180 -0.30 7.52 19.16
CA ALA A 180 -1.61 6.92 19.32
C ALA A 180 -1.54 5.43 18.97
N THR A 181 -2.04 4.58 19.88
CA THR A 181 -2.14 3.14 19.65
C THR A 181 -3.58 2.79 19.30
N ARG A 182 -3.81 2.20 18.13
CA ARG A 182 -5.15 1.76 17.68
C ARG A 182 -6.22 2.85 17.80
N LEU A 183 -6.22 3.76 16.87
CA LEU A 183 -7.35 4.69 16.76
C LEU A 183 -8.57 3.98 16.16
N PRO A 184 -9.79 4.22 16.70
CA PRO A 184 -11.02 3.89 15.99
C PRO A 184 -11.06 4.56 14.62
N GLU A 185 -11.88 4.03 13.71
CA GLU A 185 -11.93 4.46 12.30
C GLU A 185 -12.14 5.97 12.15
N VAL A 186 -13.12 6.54 12.86
CA VAL A 186 -13.46 7.96 12.74
C VAL A 186 -12.31 8.87 13.21
N PRO A 187 -11.73 8.74 14.43
CA PRO A 187 -10.56 9.52 14.83
C PRO A 187 -9.35 9.30 13.89
N TYR A 188 -9.13 8.09 13.40
CA TYR A 188 -8.04 7.82 12.47
C TYR A 188 -8.18 8.62 11.17
N ARG A 189 -9.39 8.62 10.61
CA ARG A 189 -9.72 9.38 9.40
C ARG A 189 -9.59 10.89 9.60
N HIS A 190 -9.96 11.40 10.78
CA HIS A 190 -9.74 12.81 11.14
C HIS A 190 -8.26 13.17 11.22
N HIS A 191 -7.40 12.28 11.72
CA HIS A 191 -5.95 12.50 11.69
C HIS A 191 -5.42 12.55 10.26
N GLN A 192 -5.86 11.64 9.39
CA GLN A 192 -5.45 11.65 7.98
C GLN A 192 -5.81 12.95 7.29
N ASN A 193 -7.01 13.47 7.51
CA ASN A 193 -7.47 14.72 6.90
C ASN A 193 -6.95 15.99 7.59
N GLY A 194 -6.54 15.90 8.85
CA GLY A 194 -6.14 17.06 9.65
C GLY A 194 -4.65 17.43 9.55
N HIS A 195 -3.81 16.62 8.92
CA HIS A 195 -2.37 16.85 8.82
C HIS A 195 -1.98 17.11 7.36
N ALA A 196 -1.24 18.20 7.13
CA ALA A 196 -0.80 18.58 5.78
C ALA A 196 0.25 17.63 5.20
N PHE A 197 1.08 17.02 6.05
CA PHE A 197 2.24 16.24 5.64
C PHE A 197 2.12 14.80 6.13
N HIS A 198 2.12 13.83 5.19
CA HIS A 198 2.13 12.41 5.53
C HIS A 198 3.51 11.81 5.24
N LEU A 199 4.20 11.37 6.31
CA LEU A 199 5.50 10.71 6.19
C LEU A 199 5.32 9.21 6.01
N CYS A 200 5.68 8.73 4.83
CA CYS A 200 5.53 7.33 4.40
C CYS A 200 6.87 6.74 3.92
N PRO A 201 7.97 6.83 4.68
CA PRO A 201 9.30 6.42 4.23
C PRO A 201 9.52 4.91 4.37
N SER A 202 8.69 4.13 3.67
CA SER A 202 8.76 2.67 3.70
C SER A 202 10.04 2.14 3.09
N GLU A 203 10.53 1.00 3.61
CA GLU A 203 11.69 0.29 3.06
C GLU A 203 11.33 -0.47 1.79
N TYR A 204 10.11 -1.00 1.72
CA TYR A 204 9.49 -1.66 0.57
C TYR A 204 7.97 -1.72 0.73
N GLU A 205 7.25 -1.96 -0.36
CA GLU A 205 5.79 -2.09 -0.40
C GLU A 205 5.35 -3.03 -1.51
N GLY A 206 4.28 -3.78 -1.27
CA GLY A 206 3.53 -4.43 -2.35
C GLY A 206 2.61 -3.44 -3.07
N TRP A 207 1.93 -2.57 -2.28
CA TRP A 207 1.08 -1.49 -2.79
C TRP A 207 1.26 -0.18 -2.03
N GLY A 208 1.25 -0.22 -0.69
CA GLY A 208 1.41 0.97 0.14
C GLY A 208 0.11 1.72 0.41
N HIS A 209 -0.90 1.06 1.00
CA HIS A 209 -2.18 1.70 1.31
C HIS A 209 -2.06 3.04 2.01
N HIS A 210 -1.17 3.18 2.99
CA HIS A 210 -0.99 4.43 3.74
C HIS A 210 -0.49 5.60 2.86
N LEU A 211 0.27 5.30 1.79
CA LEU A 211 0.67 6.26 0.77
C LEU A 211 -0.58 6.76 0.01
N HIS A 212 -1.33 5.83 -0.55
CA HIS A 212 -2.53 6.13 -1.35
C HIS A 212 -3.64 6.76 -0.50
N GLU A 213 -3.79 6.36 0.76
CA GLU A 213 -4.70 7.01 1.72
C GLU A 213 -4.28 8.47 1.99
N GLY A 214 -2.96 8.74 2.05
CA GLY A 214 -2.44 10.12 2.11
C GLY A 214 -2.79 10.92 0.87
N LEU A 215 -2.64 10.34 -0.32
CA LEU A 215 -3.06 10.98 -1.59
C LEU A 215 -4.57 11.22 -1.59
N SER A 216 -5.37 10.26 -1.11
CA SER A 216 -6.83 10.36 -1.11
C SER A 216 -7.37 11.53 -0.29
N VAL A 217 -6.65 12.00 0.72
CA VAL A 217 -7.03 13.16 1.54
C VAL A 217 -6.39 14.46 1.07
N GLY A 218 -5.63 14.42 -0.04
CA GLY A 218 -4.93 15.59 -0.55
C GLY A 218 -3.73 16.03 0.32
N ALA A 219 -3.12 15.11 1.05
CA ALA A 219 -1.93 15.43 1.83
C ALA A 219 -0.68 15.53 0.95
N CYS A 220 0.28 16.35 1.36
CA CYS A 220 1.64 16.30 0.83
C CYS A 220 2.32 15.02 1.33
N VAL A 221 2.33 13.98 0.49
CA VAL A 221 2.92 12.69 0.80
C VAL A 221 4.42 12.73 0.55
N VAL A 222 5.18 12.27 1.54
CA VAL A 222 6.64 12.14 1.52
C VAL A 222 7.01 10.66 1.62
N THR A 223 7.75 10.13 0.66
CA THR A 223 8.11 8.71 0.63
C THR A 223 9.59 8.46 0.33
N THR A 224 10.04 7.21 0.39
CA THR A 224 11.38 6.80 -0.04
C THR A 224 11.51 6.92 -1.55
N ASP A 225 12.63 7.46 -2.04
CA ASP A 225 12.96 7.55 -3.47
C ASP A 225 13.54 6.22 -3.99
N ALA A 226 12.73 5.18 -3.91
CA ALA A 226 13.05 3.87 -4.43
C ALA A 226 11.78 3.13 -4.86
N PRO A 227 11.86 2.24 -5.87
CA PRO A 227 10.72 1.41 -6.27
C PRO A 227 10.23 0.51 -5.12
N PRO A 228 8.91 0.26 -5.05
CA PRO A 228 7.85 0.84 -5.89
C PRO A 228 7.35 2.21 -5.41
N MET A 229 7.83 2.73 -4.25
CA MET A 229 7.29 3.93 -3.62
C MET A 229 7.44 5.19 -4.49
N ASN A 230 8.56 5.31 -5.21
CA ASN A 230 8.81 6.46 -6.09
C ASN A 230 8.07 6.42 -7.43
N ASP A 231 7.46 5.28 -7.78
CA ASP A 231 6.60 5.12 -8.96
C ASP A 231 5.16 5.63 -8.72
N VAL A 232 4.81 5.91 -7.46
CA VAL A 232 3.45 6.35 -7.11
C VAL A 232 3.22 7.78 -7.60
N SER A 233 2.24 7.96 -8.48
CA SER A 233 1.80 9.27 -8.97
C SER A 233 1.19 10.11 -7.85
N GLY A 234 1.36 11.43 -7.88
CA GLY A 234 0.83 12.36 -6.88
C GLY A 234 1.67 12.48 -5.61
N VAL A 235 2.77 11.71 -5.46
CA VAL A 235 3.71 11.87 -4.36
C VAL A 235 4.53 13.14 -4.57
N ALA A 236 4.44 14.07 -3.60
CA ALA A 236 5.06 15.40 -3.73
C ALA A 236 6.57 15.41 -3.46
N LEU A 237 7.01 14.69 -2.43
CA LEU A 237 8.40 14.71 -2.00
C LEU A 237 8.96 13.30 -1.84
N ARG A 238 10.25 13.15 -2.16
CA ARG A 238 10.97 11.88 -2.02
C ARG A 238 12.20 12.08 -1.17
N ILE A 239 12.53 11.06 -0.36
CA ILE A 239 13.72 11.01 0.49
C ILE A 239 14.70 10.03 -0.16
N PRO A 240 15.89 10.47 -0.58
CA PRO A 240 16.90 9.56 -1.09
C PRO A 240 17.21 8.44 -0.08
N PRO A 241 17.33 7.20 -0.53
CA PRO A 241 17.71 6.10 0.35
C PRO A 241 19.19 6.21 0.75
N ALA A 242 19.48 5.87 2.00
CA ALA A 242 20.84 5.77 2.52
C ALA A 242 21.41 4.35 2.40
N GLU A 243 20.52 3.35 2.38
CA GLU A 243 20.89 1.94 2.31
C GLU A 243 19.96 1.19 1.36
N HIS A 244 20.51 0.19 0.68
CA HIS A 244 19.77 -0.73 -0.18
C HIS A 244 19.97 -2.16 0.29
N GLY A 245 18.99 -3.02 0.02
CA GLY A 245 19.03 -4.44 0.29
C GLY A 245 18.00 -5.19 -0.53
N THR A 246 17.69 -6.40 -0.15
CA THR A 246 16.69 -7.24 -0.81
C THR A 246 15.80 -7.93 0.20
N GLN A 247 14.54 -8.09 -0.16
CA GLN A 247 13.56 -8.90 0.54
C GLN A 247 12.86 -9.80 -0.49
N ARG A 248 13.28 -11.05 -0.59
CA ARG A 248 12.86 -11.99 -1.63
C ARG A 248 13.09 -11.41 -3.03
N LEU A 249 12.03 -11.15 -3.82
CA LEU A 249 12.17 -10.51 -5.13
C LEU A 249 12.29 -8.99 -5.06
N ALA A 250 11.80 -8.37 -3.98
CA ALA A 250 11.78 -6.91 -3.86
C ALA A 250 13.14 -6.34 -3.47
N THR A 251 13.46 -5.16 -4.00
CA THR A 251 14.53 -4.31 -3.47
C THR A 251 14.03 -3.59 -2.23
N THR A 252 14.86 -3.48 -1.20
CA THR A 252 14.60 -2.67 -0.02
C THR A 252 15.44 -1.42 -0.02
N ALA A 253 14.93 -0.33 0.56
CA ALA A 253 15.61 0.95 0.59
C ALA A 253 15.31 1.67 1.91
N ARG A 254 16.34 1.99 2.70
CA ARG A 254 16.19 2.67 3.99
C ARG A 254 16.60 4.12 3.87
N VAL A 255 15.78 5.00 4.44
CA VAL A 255 16.11 6.42 4.56
C VAL A 255 16.90 6.68 5.84
N SER A 256 17.75 7.71 5.82
CA SER A 256 18.44 8.17 7.02
C SER A 256 17.59 9.18 7.82
N PRO A 257 17.86 9.37 9.12
CA PRO A 257 17.26 10.45 9.90
C PRO A 257 17.55 11.85 9.33
N GLU A 258 18.70 12.02 8.71
CA GLU A 258 19.09 13.26 8.03
C GLU A 258 18.22 13.53 6.80
N GLY A 259 18.03 12.53 5.94
CA GLY A 259 17.13 12.65 4.79
C GLY A 259 15.68 12.95 5.21
N VAL A 260 15.22 12.40 6.34
CA VAL A 260 13.91 12.75 6.90
C VAL A 260 13.87 14.21 7.35
N ARG A 261 14.91 14.72 8.05
CA ARG A 261 15.01 16.14 8.42
C ARG A 261 14.93 17.04 7.21
N ASP A 262 15.71 16.76 6.17
CA ASP A 262 15.75 17.57 4.96
C ASP A 262 14.38 17.60 4.25
N ALA A 263 13.68 16.47 4.24
CA ALA A 263 12.32 16.40 3.73
C ALA A 263 11.32 17.20 4.56
N VAL A 264 11.46 17.20 5.88
CA VAL A 264 10.65 18.02 6.79
C VAL A 264 10.88 19.51 6.51
N GLU A 265 12.12 19.94 6.36
CA GLU A 265 12.47 21.33 6.03
C GLU A 265 11.85 21.75 4.68
N ARG A 266 11.91 20.88 3.67
CA ARG A 266 11.27 21.10 2.37
C ARG A 266 9.74 21.21 2.50
N CYS A 267 9.10 20.37 3.30
CA CYS A 267 7.65 20.46 3.59
C CYS A 267 7.28 21.82 4.20
N LEU A 268 8.08 22.28 5.17
CA LEU A 268 7.83 23.51 5.89
C LEU A 268 8.05 24.76 5.04
N ALA A 269 8.94 24.68 4.03
CA ALA A 269 9.20 25.75 3.08
C ALA A 269 8.09 25.96 2.04
N LEU A 270 7.19 24.98 1.85
CA LEU A 270 6.07 25.11 0.91
C LEU A 270 5.13 26.24 1.33
N SER A 271 4.73 27.08 0.40
CA SER A 271 3.66 28.06 0.57
C SER A 271 2.28 27.37 0.65
N ASP A 272 1.26 28.08 1.13
CA ASP A 272 -0.10 27.55 1.17
C ASP A 272 -0.66 27.28 -0.24
N ALA A 273 -0.26 28.10 -1.23
CA ALA A 273 -0.63 27.89 -2.63
C ALA A 273 -0.02 26.60 -3.22
N GLU A 274 1.26 26.32 -2.91
CA GLU A 274 1.91 25.09 -3.31
C GLU A 274 1.30 23.87 -2.63
N LEU A 275 0.97 23.97 -1.33
CA LEU A 275 0.27 22.89 -0.62
C LEU A 275 -1.11 22.62 -1.20
N ALA A 276 -1.87 23.64 -1.57
CA ALA A 276 -3.19 23.48 -2.20
C ALA A 276 -3.04 22.74 -3.54
N ARG A 277 -2.12 23.18 -4.40
CA ARG A 277 -1.84 22.52 -5.69
C ARG A 277 -1.40 21.05 -5.51
N ILE A 278 -0.49 20.80 -4.57
CA ILE A 278 -0.06 19.41 -4.25
C ILE A 278 -1.27 18.57 -3.80
N GLY A 279 -2.15 19.14 -3.01
CA GLY A 279 -3.36 18.44 -2.54
C GLY A 279 -4.30 18.08 -3.68
N GLU A 280 -4.51 18.98 -4.62
CA GLU A 280 -5.33 18.75 -5.82
C GLU A 280 -4.71 17.66 -6.72
N GLU A 281 -3.39 17.76 -6.97
CA GLU A 281 -2.64 16.76 -7.77
C GLU A 281 -2.67 15.36 -7.09
N ALA A 282 -2.51 15.30 -5.77
CA ALA A 282 -2.59 14.06 -5.02
C ALA A 282 -3.97 13.40 -5.12
N ARG A 283 -5.04 14.20 -4.97
CA ARG A 283 -6.43 13.74 -5.12
C ARG A 283 -6.70 13.23 -6.54
N ALA A 284 -6.30 13.99 -7.56
CA ALA A 284 -6.46 13.60 -8.96
C ALA A 284 -5.75 12.27 -9.23
N ALA A 285 -4.49 12.14 -8.83
CA ALA A 285 -3.71 10.91 -9.01
C ALA A 285 -4.33 9.70 -8.28
N PHE A 286 -4.93 9.91 -7.11
CA PHE A 286 -5.65 8.85 -6.40
C PHE A 286 -6.87 8.35 -7.18
N HIS A 287 -7.66 9.26 -7.76
CA HIS A 287 -8.84 8.89 -8.56
C HIS A 287 -8.43 8.22 -9.87
N ASP A 288 -7.44 8.75 -10.58
CA ASP A 288 -6.92 8.18 -11.83
C ASP A 288 -6.44 6.73 -11.64
N GLN A 289 -5.74 6.45 -10.53
CA GLN A 289 -5.29 5.08 -10.20
C GLN A 289 -6.46 4.13 -9.94
N ARG A 290 -7.48 4.59 -9.23
CA ARG A 290 -8.66 3.79 -8.92
C ARG A 290 -9.46 3.46 -10.18
N GLU A 291 -9.70 4.45 -11.03
CA GLU A 291 -10.42 4.31 -12.29
C GLU A 291 -9.61 3.44 -13.26
N GLY A 292 -8.30 3.66 -13.36
CA GLY A 292 -7.41 2.88 -14.19
C GLY A 292 -7.39 1.40 -13.81
N PHE A 293 -7.34 1.07 -12.51
CA PHE A 293 -7.43 -0.32 -12.06
C PHE A 293 -8.78 -0.95 -12.43
N ALA A 294 -9.88 -0.24 -12.20
CA ALA A 294 -11.22 -0.73 -12.52
C ALA A 294 -11.36 -1.02 -14.03
N ALA A 295 -10.92 -0.09 -14.88
CA ALA A 295 -10.98 -0.24 -16.34
C ALA A 295 -10.13 -1.42 -16.85
N VAL A 296 -8.90 -1.58 -16.33
CA VAL A 296 -8.05 -2.72 -16.70
C VAL A 296 -8.70 -4.04 -16.26
N LEU A 297 -9.23 -4.11 -15.04
CA LEU A 297 -9.85 -5.31 -14.52
C LEU A 297 -11.10 -5.69 -15.36
N GLU A 298 -11.95 -4.71 -15.68
CA GLU A 298 -13.15 -4.91 -16.52
C GLU A 298 -12.78 -5.43 -17.92
N SER A 299 -11.71 -4.92 -18.51
CA SER A 299 -11.24 -5.38 -19.83
C SER A 299 -10.72 -6.81 -19.86
N MET A 300 -10.36 -7.38 -18.71
CA MET A 300 -9.82 -8.73 -18.56
C MET A 300 -10.88 -9.77 -18.17
N LEU A 301 -12.01 -9.34 -17.59
CA LEU A 301 -13.11 -10.19 -17.16
C LEU A 301 -13.98 -10.65 -18.32
#